data_c7e7d58cdeb887f1ddd4e0f6f3f94795
#
_entry.id   c7e7d58cdeb887f1ddd4e0f6f3f94795
#
_cell.length_a   1.000
_cell.length_b   1.000
_cell.length_c   1.000
_cell.angle_alpha   90.00
_cell.angle_beta   90.00
_cell.angle_gamma   90.00
#
_symmetry.space_group_name_H-M   'P 1'
#
loop_
_entity.id
_entity.type
_entity.pdbx_description
1 polymer ?
#
loop_
_entity_poly.entity_id
_entity_poly.type
_entity_poly.pdbx_seq_one_letter_code
_entity_poly.pdbx_strand_id
1 'polypeptide(L)'
;MTEPHSAVSLLELDGLEVRLAGRPILKGLTGSLTGQVVGLLGPNGAGKTTLFNTLLGFHPVSGGSARVLGHDISSATDSLRPLLGYMPENDSYIAGMSAVRFVRMMAELAGLPPRPALERAHEALFYVGLGEARYRKLDTYSLGMKQLAKLAQAIAHGPRMLLLDEPTNGLDPSARQRMLTLVREIAASGVRVILSSHLLRDVESCCDQVIVLKDGRVATIADLAAERRSERRFLELETRGGENGSYPRALVALGCEVAELANRRLKVVVPPAVDVQTLYRIAGEQGVEVRKLSSSRSSLEHLFLRAMETGGEGSVDRAGL
;
A
#
# COMPACT_ATOMS: atom_id res chain seq x y z
N MET A 1 -17.97 -25.08 -21.08
CA MET A 1 -18.39 -24.12 -20.03
C MET A 1 -17.25 -24.10 -19.03
N THR A 2 -16.31 -23.17 -19.16
CA THR A 2 -15.23 -22.93 -18.21
C THR A 2 -15.79 -22.07 -17.10
N GLU A 3 -15.86 -22.62 -15.89
CA GLU A 3 -16.20 -21.84 -14.69
C GLU A 3 -15.24 -20.64 -14.57
N PRO A 4 -15.72 -19.45 -14.19
CA PRO A 4 -14.82 -18.34 -13.94
C PRO A 4 -13.93 -18.73 -12.75
N HIS A 5 -12.61 -18.75 -12.96
CA HIS A 5 -11.62 -18.87 -11.90
C HIS A 5 -11.94 -17.76 -10.87
N SER A 6 -12.51 -18.14 -9.75
CA SER A 6 -12.63 -17.24 -8.60
C SER A 6 -11.19 -16.80 -8.28
N ALA A 7 -10.91 -15.52 -8.46
CA ALA A 7 -9.58 -14.98 -8.18
C ALA A 7 -9.26 -15.31 -6.71
N VAL A 8 -8.27 -16.18 -6.50
CA VAL A 8 -7.85 -16.58 -5.16
C VAL A 8 -7.45 -15.28 -4.43
N SER A 9 -8.14 -15.01 -3.33
CA SER A 9 -7.87 -13.83 -2.52
C SER A 9 -6.42 -13.85 -2.05
N LEU A 10 -5.75 -12.71 -2.16
CA LEU A 10 -4.38 -12.52 -1.67
C LEU A 10 -4.34 -12.57 -0.14
N LEU A 11 -5.26 -11.83 0.49
CA LEU A 11 -5.41 -11.71 1.92
C LEU A 11 -6.90 -11.58 2.27
N GLU A 12 -7.36 -12.41 3.19
CA GLU A 12 -8.69 -12.33 3.79
C GLU A 12 -8.54 -12.07 5.28
N LEU A 13 -9.27 -11.10 5.79
CA LEU A 13 -9.32 -10.71 7.18
C LEU A 13 -10.78 -10.83 7.66
N ASP A 14 -11.01 -11.55 8.74
CA ASP A 14 -12.32 -11.72 9.34
C ASP A 14 -12.25 -11.44 10.82
N GLY A 15 -12.54 -10.18 11.18
CA GLY A 15 -12.51 -9.73 12.56
C GLY A 15 -11.15 -9.88 13.24
N LEU A 16 -10.03 -9.82 12.50
CA LEU A 16 -8.70 -10.09 13.04
C LEU A 16 -8.33 -9.13 14.17
N GLU A 17 -8.04 -9.69 15.33
CA GLU A 17 -7.60 -8.98 16.52
C GLU A 17 -6.21 -9.43 16.95
N VAL A 18 -5.38 -8.48 17.37
CA VAL A 18 -4.04 -8.74 17.92
C VAL A 18 -3.80 -7.84 19.12
N ARG A 19 -3.34 -8.46 20.22
CA ARG A 19 -2.95 -7.77 21.45
C ARG A 19 -1.47 -7.95 21.70
N LEU A 20 -0.76 -6.85 22.01
CA LEU A 20 0.64 -6.89 22.42
C LEU A 20 0.76 -6.31 23.83
N ALA A 21 1.37 -7.06 24.73
CA ALA A 21 1.45 -6.70 26.16
C ALA A 21 0.10 -6.25 26.75
N GLY A 22 -0.98 -6.97 26.42
CA GLY A 22 -2.33 -6.68 26.88
C GLY A 22 -3.04 -5.53 26.15
N ARG A 23 -2.34 -4.73 25.34
CA ARG A 23 -2.91 -3.61 24.60
C ARG A 23 -3.45 -4.06 23.24
N PRO A 24 -4.70 -3.70 22.86
CA PRO A 24 -5.23 -4.02 21.54
C PRO A 24 -4.56 -3.13 20.48
N ILE A 25 -3.86 -3.77 19.54
CA ILE A 25 -3.18 -3.10 18.42
C ILE A 25 -4.02 -3.23 17.15
N LEU A 26 -4.44 -4.45 16.79
CA LEU A 26 -5.40 -4.67 15.71
C LEU A 26 -6.76 -4.98 16.35
N LYS A 27 -7.81 -4.32 15.85
CA LYS A 27 -9.11 -4.23 16.51
C LYS A 27 -10.23 -4.63 15.57
N GLY A 28 -10.29 -5.93 15.22
CA GLY A 28 -11.32 -6.48 14.36
C GLY A 28 -11.15 -6.05 12.88
N LEU A 29 -9.97 -6.30 12.30
CA LEU A 29 -9.76 -6.01 10.88
C LEU A 29 -10.61 -6.96 10.03
N THR A 30 -11.40 -6.42 9.12
CA THR A 30 -12.22 -7.20 8.18
C THR A 30 -12.06 -6.65 6.76
N GLY A 31 -11.88 -7.56 5.80
CA GLY A 31 -11.74 -7.20 4.38
C GLY A 31 -11.10 -8.29 3.56
N SER A 32 -11.19 -8.16 2.24
CA SER A 32 -10.59 -9.07 1.27
C SER A 32 -9.80 -8.29 0.23
N LEU A 33 -8.58 -8.75 -0.05
CA LEU A 33 -7.66 -8.13 -0.98
C LEU A 33 -7.34 -9.12 -2.11
N THR A 34 -7.49 -8.66 -3.36
CA THR A 34 -7.32 -9.48 -4.56
C THR A 34 -6.31 -8.88 -5.54
N GLY A 35 -5.86 -7.64 -5.30
CA GLY A 35 -4.90 -6.93 -6.15
C GLY A 35 -3.59 -7.68 -6.36
N GLN A 36 -2.89 -7.39 -7.45
CA GLN A 36 -1.54 -7.90 -7.70
C GLN A 36 -0.52 -7.20 -6.81
N VAL A 37 -0.65 -5.88 -6.68
CA VAL A 37 0.11 -5.04 -5.75
C VAL A 37 -0.86 -4.29 -4.85
N VAL A 38 -0.82 -4.55 -3.57
CA VAL A 38 -1.70 -3.92 -2.56
C VAL A 38 -0.89 -2.96 -1.70
N GLY A 39 -1.37 -1.74 -1.57
CA GLY A 39 -0.83 -0.74 -0.64
C GLY A 39 -1.47 -0.86 0.75
N LEU A 40 -0.67 -1.02 1.78
CA LEU A 40 -1.09 -0.92 3.19
C LEU A 40 -0.74 0.47 3.70
N LEU A 41 -1.72 1.36 3.68
CA LEU A 41 -1.55 2.77 3.98
C LEU A 41 -2.02 3.09 5.41
N GLY A 42 -1.38 4.05 6.05
CA GLY A 42 -1.79 4.54 7.37
C GLY A 42 -0.68 5.30 8.08
N PRO A 43 -1.03 6.13 9.07
CA PRO A 43 -0.05 6.85 9.88
C PRO A 43 0.85 5.90 10.67
N ASN A 44 1.92 6.45 11.23
CA ASN A 44 2.76 5.68 12.16
C ASN A 44 1.93 5.25 13.38
N GLY A 45 2.10 4.00 13.80
CA GLY A 45 1.31 3.42 14.90
C GLY A 45 -0.07 2.89 14.48
N ALA A 46 -0.50 2.98 13.21
CA ALA A 46 -1.78 2.44 12.76
C ALA A 46 -1.89 0.90 12.79
N GLY A 47 -0.76 0.19 13.00
CA GLY A 47 -0.73 -1.27 13.08
C GLY A 47 -0.17 -1.99 11.83
N LYS A 48 0.42 -1.27 10.86
CA LYS A 48 0.93 -1.85 9.61
C LYS A 48 1.95 -2.97 9.85
N THR A 49 3.04 -2.67 10.55
CA THR A 49 4.07 -3.67 10.90
C THR A 49 3.53 -4.77 11.80
N THR A 50 2.58 -4.46 12.70
CA THR A 50 1.90 -5.47 13.52
C THR A 50 1.11 -6.45 12.65
N LEU A 51 0.39 -5.96 11.64
CA LEU A 51 -0.29 -6.82 10.69
C LEU A 51 0.70 -7.73 9.97
N PHE A 52 1.80 -7.20 9.40
CA PHE A 52 2.82 -8.03 8.74
C PHE A 52 3.39 -9.09 9.67
N ASN A 53 3.77 -8.71 10.88
CA ASN A 53 4.30 -9.65 11.87
C ASN A 53 3.29 -10.73 12.27
N THR A 54 1.99 -10.41 12.27
CA THR A 54 0.93 -11.38 12.52
C THR A 54 0.79 -12.34 11.34
N LEU A 55 0.79 -11.84 10.09
CA LEU A 55 0.73 -12.68 8.89
C LEU A 55 1.94 -13.63 8.78
N LEU A 56 3.10 -13.21 9.29
CA LEU A 56 4.34 -14.02 9.36
C LEU A 56 4.37 -14.99 10.56
N GLY A 57 3.37 -14.92 11.45
CA GLY A 57 3.29 -15.77 12.63
C GLY A 57 4.20 -15.33 13.80
N PHE A 58 4.73 -14.09 13.79
CA PHE A 58 5.49 -13.54 14.92
C PHE A 58 4.62 -13.06 16.06
N HIS A 59 3.37 -12.68 15.77
CA HIS A 59 2.38 -12.29 16.77
C HIS A 59 1.18 -13.23 16.74
N PRO A 60 0.74 -13.74 17.90
CA PRO A 60 -0.43 -14.59 17.96
C PRO A 60 -1.71 -13.80 17.67
N VAL A 61 -2.66 -14.43 16.99
CA VAL A 61 -4.02 -13.93 16.81
C VAL A 61 -4.76 -14.01 18.15
N SER A 62 -5.38 -12.89 18.57
CA SER A 62 -6.16 -12.80 19.82
C SER A 62 -7.66 -12.99 19.59
N GLY A 63 -8.14 -12.80 18.35
CA GLY A 63 -9.53 -12.99 17.95
C GLY A 63 -9.68 -12.87 16.43
N GLY A 64 -10.77 -13.41 15.89
CA GLY A 64 -11.00 -13.46 14.46
C GLY A 64 -10.06 -14.42 13.73
N SER A 65 -9.90 -14.23 12.41
CA SER A 65 -9.03 -15.05 11.58
C SER A 65 -8.44 -14.25 10.42
N ALA A 66 -7.37 -14.80 9.83
CA ALA A 66 -6.82 -14.30 8.56
C ALA A 66 -6.32 -15.44 7.69
N ARG A 67 -6.47 -15.27 6.37
CA ARG A 67 -5.93 -16.20 5.38
C ARG A 67 -5.04 -15.45 4.39
N VAL A 68 -3.90 -16.04 4.10
CA VAL A 68 -2.93 -15.55 3.10
C VAL A 68 -2.79 -16.60 2.02
N LEU A 69 -3.02 -16.24 0.76
CA LEU A 69 -3.00 -17.16 -0.38
C LEU A 69 -3.91 -18.40 -0.14
N GLY A 70 -5.02 -18.23 0.59
CA GLY A 70 -5.96 -19.27 0.99
C GLY A 70 -5.54 -20.09 2.22
N HIS A 71 -4.32 -19.91 2.75
CA HIS A 71 -3.83 -20.59 3.96
C HIS A 71 -4.20 -19.81 5.22
N ASP A 72 -4.75 -20.47 6.22
CA ASP A 72 -5.01 -19.88 7.53
C ASP A 72 -3.69 -19.65 8.28
N ILE A 73 -3.45 -18.43 8.75
CA ILE A 73 -2.18 -18.03 9.37
C ILE A 73 -1.93 -18.70 10.74
N SER A 74 -2.98 -19.16 11.41
CA SER A 74 -2.86 -19.76 12.75
C SER A 74 -2.51 -21.25 12.68
N SER A 75 -2.97 -21.94 11.64
CA SER A 75 -2.79 -23.39 11.50
C SER A 75 -1.76 -23.80 10.46
N ALA A 76 -1.46 -22.94 9.49
CA ALA A 76 -0.64 -23.27 8.33
C ALA A 76 0.71 -22.52 8.30
N THR A 77 1.22 -22.04 9.43
CA THR A 77 2.42 -21.18 9.51
C THR A 77 3.64 -21.79 8.82
N ASP A 78 3.92 -23.08 9.01
CA ASP A 78 5.09 -23.73 8.46
C ASP A 78 5.01 -23.93 6.94
N SER A 79 3.81 -24.18 6.39
CA SER A 79 3.56 -24.29 4.96
C SER A 79 3.48 -22.92 4.28
N LEU A 80 3.12 -21.89 5.02
CA LEU A 80 2.97 -20.53 4.50
C LEU A 80 4.32 -19.79 4.41
N ARG A 81 5.19 -19.93 5.41
CA ARG A 81 6.48 -19.23 5.46
C ARG A 81 7.34 -19.35 4.19
N PRO A 82 7.50 -20.54 3.57
CA PRO A 82 8.26 -20.66 2.33
C PRO A 82 7.64 -19.91 1.15
N LEU A 83 6.34 -19.61 1.21
CA LEU A 83 5.63 -18.87 0.17
C LEU A 83 5.75 -17.36 0.32
N LEU A 84 6.23 -16.89 1.48
CA LEU A 84 6.31 -15.47 1.83
C LEU A 84 7.74 -14.98 1.80
N GLY A 85 7.99 -13.84 1.14
CA GLY A 85 9.19 -13.06 1.29
C GLY A 85 8.89 -11.82 2.13
N TYR A 86 9.78 -11.48 3.04
CA TYR A 86 9.62 -10.33 3.92
C TYR A 86 10.80 -9.38 3.85
N MET A 87 10.51 -8.12 3.62
CA MET A 87 11.45 -7.02 3.72
C MET A 87 11.06 -6.14 4.90
N PRO A 88 11.79 -6.18 6.03
CA PRO A 88 11.49 -5.37 7.21
C PRO A 88 11.85 -3.89 7.00
N GLU A 89 11.17 -2.99 7.73
CA GLU A 89 11.49 -1.56 7.74
C GLU A 89 12.92 -1.32 8.24
N ASN A 90 13.25 -1.86 9.41
CA ASN A 90 14.53 -1.67 10.04
C ASN A 90 15.66 -2.47 9.36
N ASP A 91 16.89 -2.00 9.51
CA ASP A 91 18.08 -2.72 9.08
C ASP A 91 18.21 -4.04 9.85
N SER A 92 18.12 -5.16 9.14
CA SER A 92 18.15 -6.52 9.69
C SER A 92 19.26 -7.34 9.05
N TYR A 93 20.47 -6.81 8.97
CA TYR A 93 21.63 -7.53 8.42
C TYR A 93 22.69 -7.77 9.49
N ILE A 94 23.54 -8.77 9.23
CA ILE A 94 24.65 -9.11 10.12
C ILE A 94 25.85 -8.26 9.74
N ALA A 95 26.36 -7.47 10.70
CA ALA A 95 27.55 -6.64 10.54
C ALA A 95 28.77 -7.45 10.06
N GLY A 96 29.57 -6.86 9.17
CA GLY A 96 30.76 -7.49 8.61
C GLY A 96 30.51 -8.53 7.51
N MET A 97 29.25 -8.87 7.22
CA MET A 97 28.87 -9.83 6.17
C MET A 97 28.75 -9.13 4.81
N SER A 98 29.20 -9.78 3.74
CA SER A 98 28.91 -9.30 2.38
C SER A 98 27.46 -9.58 1.98
N ALA A 99 26.92 -8.80 1.04
CA ALA A 99 25.54 -8.97 0.60
C ALA A 99 25.26 -10.38 0.06
N VAL A 100 26.19 -10.95 -0.73
CA VAL A 100 26.00 -12.30 -1.27
C VAL A 100 25.97 -13.36 -0.15
N ARG A 101 26.81 -13.22 0.88
CA ARG A 101 26.79 -14.15 2.02
C ARG A 101 25.50 -14.01 2.83
N PHE A 102 25.04 -12.79 3.04
CA PHE A 102 23.80 -12.51 3.75
C PHE A 102 22.58 -13.09 3.00
N VAL A 103 22.42 -12.77 1.71
CA VAL A 103 21.27 -13.23 0.92
C VAL A 103 21.28 -14.76 0.76
N ARG A 104 22.47 -15.37 0.56
CA ARG A 104 22.63 -16.83 0.55
C ARG A 104 22.15 -17.43 1.87
N MET A 105 22.65 -16.93 3.01
CA MET A 105 22.24 -17.42 4.33
C MET A 105 20.74 -17.34 4.54
N MET A 106 20.09 -16.23 4.14
CA MET A 106 18.65 -16.07 4.26
C MET A 106 17.89 -17.05 3.36
N ALA A 107 18.41 -17.33 2.17
CA ALA A 107 17.85 -18.33 1.25
C ALA A 107 18.00 -19.77 1.82
N GLU A 108 19.11 -20.08 2.45
CA GLU A 108 19.32 -21.37 3.17
C GLU A 108 18.35 -21.51 4.35
N LEU A 109 18.13 -20.45 5.14
CA LEU A 109 17.17 -20.43 6.23
C LEU A 109 15.72 -20.57 5.73
N ALA A 110 15.44 -20.11 4.50
CA ALA A 110 14.15 -20.33 3.84
C ALA A 110 13.99 -21.74 3.24
N GLY A 111 15.00 -22.64 3.40
CA GLY A 111 14.93 -24.04 3.01
C GLY A 111 15.66 -24.39 1.71
N LEU A 112 16.35 -23.46 1.06
CA LEU A 112 17.14 -23.81 -0.14
C LEU A 112 18.43 -24.55 0.24
N PRO A 113 18.83 -25.59 -0.53
CA PRO A 113 20.12 -26.22 -0.37
C PRO A 113 21.27 -25.22 -0.63
N PRO A 114 22.49 -25.43 -0.06
CA PRO A 114 23.56 -24.45 -0.10
C PRO A 114 23.98 -23.97 -1.50
N ARG A 115 24.02 -24.87 -2.49
CA ARG A 115 24.41 -24.52 -3.86
C ARG A 115 23.31 -23.71 -4.58
N PRO A 116 22.06 -24.14 -4.64
CA PRO A 116 20.94 -23.31 -5.15
C PRO A 116 20.81 -21.98 -4.42
N ALA A 117 20.98 -21.94 -3.09
CA ALA A 117 20.93 -20.70 -2.31
C ALA A 117 21.97 -19.67 -2.76
N LEU A 118 23.21 -20.13 -3.07
CA LEU A 118 24.25 -19.24 -3.60
C LEU A 118 23.92 -18.73 -4.99
N GLU A 119 23.45 -19.58 -5.89
CA GLU A 119 23.04 -19.22 -7.25
C GLU A 119 21.90 -18.17 -7.20
N ARG A 120 20.86 -18.44 -6.42
CA ARG A 120 19.74 -17.53 -6.21
C ARG A 120 20.14 -16.21 -5.56
N ALA A 121 21.11 -16.23 -4.64
CA ALA A 121 21.63 -14.99 -4.05
C ALA A 121 22.33 -14.10 -5.09
N HIS A 122 23.11 -14.69 -5.99
CA HIS A 122 23.73 -13.94 -7.08
C HIS A 122 22.71 -13.37 -8.04
N GLU A 123 21.72 -14.17 -8.45
CA GLU A 123 20.63 -13.74 -9.33
C GLU A 123 19.83 -12.60 -8.72
N ALA A 124 19.38 -12.74 -7.47
CA ALA A 124 18.58 -11.72 -6.79
C ALA A 124 19.35 -10.41 -6.63
N LEU A 125 20.61 -10.46 -6.23
CA LEU A 125 21.46 -9.26 -6.07
C LEU A 125 21.76 -8.60 -7.42
N PHE A 126 21.94 -9.36 -8.48
CA PHE A 126 22.10 -8.85 -9.83
C PHE A 126 20.80 -8.18 -10.31
N TYR A 127 19.66 -8.85 -10.12
CA TYR A 127 18.34 -8.35 -10.50
C TYR A 127 18.02 -6.98 -9.87
N VAL A 128 18.26 -6.82 -8.57
CA VAL A 128 18.07 -5.52 -7.92
C VAL A 128 19.13 -4.47 -8.30
N GLY A 129 20.15 -4.88 -9.08
CA GLY A 129 21.20 -4.01 -9.64
C GLY A 129 22.33 -3.68 -8.68
N LEU A 130 22.64 -4.58 -7.75
CA LEU A 130 23.81 -4.44 -6.90
C LEU A 130 25.12 -4.96 -7.54
N GLY A 131 25.05 -5.68 -8.67
CA GLY A 131 26.19 -6.04 -9.49
C GLY A 131 27.41 -6.48 -8.69
N GLU A 132 28.58 -5.88 -8.96
CA GLU A 132 29.83 -6.19 -8.23
C GLU A 132 29.82 -5.74 -6.76
N ALA A 133 28.93 -4.80 -6.41
CA ALA A 133 28.81 -4.37 -5.01
C ALA A 133 28.40 -5.52 -4.08
N ARG A 134 27.77 -6.60 -4.61
CA ARG A 134 27.35 -7.78 -3.82
C ARG A 134 28.47 -8.44 -3.00
N TYR A 135 29.72 -8.24 -3.38
CA TYR A 135 30.88 -8.77 -2.64
C TYR A 135 31.36 -7.87 -1.51
N ARG A 136 30.91 -6.61 -1.48
CA ARG A 136 31.24 -5.65 -0.43
C ARG A 136 30.44 -5.95 0.84
N LYS A 137 31.01 -5.52 1.99
CA LYS A 137 30.34 -5.61 3.29
C LYS A 137 29.12 -4.68 3.32
N LEU A 138 28.02 -5.17 3.89
CA LEU A 138 26.75 -4.42 4.03
C LEU A 138 26.91 -3.13 4.84
N ASP A 139 27.85 -3.10 5.79
CA ASP A 139 28.18 -1.89 6.57
C ASP A 139 28.67 -0.73 5.70
N THR A 140 29.20 -1.02 4.51
CA THR A 140 29.69 0.00 3.56
C THR A 140 28.63 0.47 2.57
N TYR A 141 27.40 -0.03 2.68
CA TYR A 141 26.32 0.28 1.77
C TYR A 141 25.67 1.62 2.12
N SER A 142 25.30 2.39 1.09
CA SER A 142 24.35 3.49 1.26
C SER A 142 22.97 2.95 1.67
N LEU A 143 22.10 3.81 2.19
CA LEU A 143 20.73 3.43 2.54
C LEU A 143 20.00 2.76 1.37
N GLY A 144 20.08 3.33 0.17
CA GLY A 144 19.46 2.74 -1.02
C GLY A 144 20.02 1.36 -1.38
N MET A 145 21.33 1.14 -1.25
CA MET A 145 21.93 -0.17 -1.46
C MET A 145 21.50 -1.19 -0.40
N LYS A 146 21.32 -0.76 0.86
CA LYS A 146 20.78 -1.61 1.93
C LYS A 146 19.35 -2.02 1.65
N GLN A 147 18.50 -1.09 1.20
CA GLN A 147 17.11 -1.40 0.82
C GLN A 147 17.06 -2.41 -0.34
N LEU A 148 17.92 -2.24 -1.37
CA LEU A 148 18.04 -3.21 -2.46
C LEU A 148 18.51 -4.59 -1.98
N ALA A 149 19.46 -4.66 -1.03
CA ALA A 149 19.90 -5.93 -0.45
C ALA A 149 18.78 -6.61 0.38
N LYS A 150 17.96 -5.84 1.11
CA LYS A 150 16.77 -6.35 1.81
C LYS A 150 15.72 -6.88 0.81
N LEU A 151 15.50 -6.20 -0.31
CA LEU A 151 14.60 -6.70 -1.36
C LEU A 151 15.17 -7.99 -1.97
N ALA A 152 16.47 -8.04 -2.27
CA ALA A 152 17.13 -9.23 -2.82
C ALA A 152 16.96 -10.45 -1.91
N GLN A 153 17.14 -10.29 -0.59
CA GLN A 153 16.93 -11.38 0.36
C GLN A 153 15.47 -11.84 0.41
N ALA A 154 14.52 -10.91 0.28
CA ALA A 154 13.10 -11.24 0.31
C ALA A 154 12.65 -12.07 -0.91
N ILE A 155 13.31 -11.91 -2.07
CA ILE A 155 12.96 -12.62 -3.31
C ILE A 155 13.82 -13.87 -3.59
N ALA A 156 14.96 -14.05 -2.89
CA ALA A 156 15.96 -15.06 -3.26
C ALA A 156 15.44 -16.50 -3.22
N HIS A 157 14.54 -16.84 -2.31
CA HIS A 157 13.98 -18.19 -2.20
C HIS A 157 12.79 -18.45 -3.14
N GLY A 158 12.39 -17.47 -3.97
CA GLY A 158 11.30 -17.61 -4.93
C GLY A 158 9.90 -17.61 -4.32
N PRO A 159 9.55 -16.62 -3.48
CA PRO A 159 8.26 -16.57 -2.82
C PRO A 159 7.11 -16.35 -3.81
N ARG A 160 5.89 -16.71 -3.42
CA ARG A 160 4.66 -16.40 -4.15
C ARG A 160 4.08 -15.04 -3.79
N MET A 161 4.46 -14.53 -2.61
CA MET A 161 4.00 -13.24 -2.10
C MET A 161 5.11 -12.52 -1.34
N LEU A 162 5.17 -11.20 -1.50
CA LEU A 162 6.09 -10.32 -0.77
C LEU A 162 5.31 -9.42 0.20
N LEU A 163 5.85 -9.29 1.40
CA LEU A 163 5.48 -8.28 2.38
C LEU A 163 6.65 -7.29 2.50
N LEU A 164 6.44 -6.05 2.08
CA LEU A 164 7.46 -5.00 2.05
C LEU A 164 7.10 -3.90 3.03
N ASP A 165 7.81 -3.83 4.16
CA ASP A 165 7.53 -2.83 5.20
C ASP A 165 8.32 -1.55 4.96
N GLU A 166 7.61 -0.47 4.57
CA GLU A 166 8.17 0.85 4.25
C GLU A 166 9.40 0.78 3.30
N PRO A 167 9.32 0.11 2.13
CA PRO A 167 10.49 -0.19 1.30
C PRO A 167 11.19 1.06 0.74
N THR A 168 10.51 2.19 0.70
CA THR A 168 10.99 3.47 0.17
C THR A 168 11.41 4.47 1.24
N ASN A 169 11.28 4.09 2.53
CA ASN A 169 11.59 4.99 3.64
C ASN A 169 13.05 5.48 3.60
N GLY A 170 13.23 6.81 3.72
CA GLY A 170 14.55 7.45 3.72
C GLY A 170 15.28 7.49 2.37
N LEU A 171 14.69 6.99 1.29
CA LEU A 171 15.29 7.02 -0.04
C LEU A 171 15.15 8.40 -0.69
N ASP A 172 16.19 8.82 -1.43
CA ASP A 172 16.08 9.94 -2.35
C ASP A 172 15.08 9.64 -3.48
N PRO A 173 14.61 10.67 -4.23
CA PRO A 173 13.59 10.48 -5.26
C PRO A 173 13.97 9.46 -6.36
N SER A 174 15.25 9.39 -6.73
CA SER A 174 15.73 8.46 -7.77
C SER A 174 15.74 7.03 -7.28
N ALA A 175 16.30 6.78 -6.09
CA ALA A 175 16.32 5.46 -5.47
C ALA A 175 14.90 4.95 -5.16
N ARG A 176 14.00 5.85 -4.72
CA ARG A 176 12.58 5.55 -4.50
C ARG A 176 11.90 5.08 -5.78
N GLN A 177 12.05 5.85 -6.87
CA GLN A 177 11.46 5.49 -8.17
C GLN A 177 11.97 4.13 -8.67
N ARG A 178 13.27 3.86 -8.50
CA ARG A 178 13.86 2.56 -8.83
C ARG A 178 13.26 1.44 -7.99
N MET A 179 13.10 1.61 -6.68
CA MET A 179 12.47 0.61 -5.79
C MET A 179 11.04 0.30 -6.25
N LEU A 180 10.23 1.32 -6.53
CA LEU A 180 8.84 1.13 -6.99
C LEU A 180 8.77 0.47 -8.37
N THR A 181 9.76 0.73 -9.24
CA THR A 181 9.87 0.03 -10.53
C THR A 181 10.15 -1.46 -10.33
N LEU A 182 11.12 -1.82 -9.47
CA LEU A 182 11.42 -3.22 -9.11
C LEU A 182 10.20 -3.93 -8.53
N VAL A 183 9.44 -3.28 -7.65
CA VAL A 183 8.20 -3.83 -7.09
C VAL A 183 7.21 -4.18 -8.21
N ARG A 184 7.01 -3.28 -9.19
CA ARG A 184 6.12 -3.53 -10.34
C ARG A 184 6.61 -4.65 -11.24
N GLU A 185 7.91 -4.73 -11.50
CA GLU A 185 8.53 -5.80 -12.32
C GLU A 185 8.37 -7.16 -11.65
N ILE A 186 8.60 -7.25 -10.34
CA ILE A 186 8.40 -8.46 -9.55
C ILE A 186 6.92 -8.87 -9.58
N ALA A 187 6.01 -7.91 -9.41
CA ALA A 187 4.58 -8.19 -9.51
C ALA A 187 4.17 -8.67 -10.92
N ALA A 188 4.73 -8.08 -11.97
CA ALA A 188 4.49 -8.47 -13.36
C ALA A 188 4.98 -9.91 -13.65
N SER A 189 5.97 -10.43 -12.91
CA SER A 189 6.40 -11.83 -13.00
C SER A 189 5.46 -12.82 -12.28
N GLY A 190 4.35 -12.35 -11.70
CA GLY A 190 3.33 -13.17 -11.05
C GLY A 190 3.42 -13.25 -9.53
N VAL A 191 4.42 -12.62 -8.90
CA VAL A 191 4.54 -12.56 -7.44
C VAL A 191 3.55 -11.52 -6.90
N ARG A 192 2.73 -11.89 -5.93
CA ARG A 192 1.82 -10.96 -5.25
C ARG A 192 2.60 -10.07 -4.27
N VAL A 193 2.23 -8.82 -4.14
CA VAL A 193 2.93 -7.88 -3.25
C VAL A 193 1.96 -7.14 -2.34
N ILE A 194 2.27 -7.08 -1.04
CA ILE A 194 1.70 -6.07 -0.14
C ILE A 194 2.86 -5.19 0.32
N LEU A 195 2.76 -3.89 0.08
CA LEU A 195 3.73 -2.93 0.59
C LEU A 195 3.08 -1.96 1.58
N SER A 196 3.71 -1.74 2.73
CA SER A 196 3.30 -0.67 3.63
C SER A 196 3.93 0.65 3.20
N SER A 197 3.18 1.72 3.32
CA SER A 197 3.70 3.07 3.14
C SER A 197 2.86 4.09 3.93
N HIS A 198 3.50 5.18 4.35
CA HIS A 198 2.83 6.40 4.79
C HIS A 198 2.76 7.46 3.69
N LEU A 199 3.35 7.18 2.51
CA LEU A 199 3.41 8.07 1.36
C LEU A 199 2.38 7.66 0.30
N LEU A 200 1.33 8.45 0.16
CA LEU A 200 0.27 8.25 -0.82
C LEU A 200 0.79 8.07 -2.25
N ARG A 201 1.78 8.88 -2.64
CA ARG A 201 2.36 8.85 -3.99
C ARG A 201 3.01 7.52 -4.35
N ASP A 202 3.62 6.83 -3.39
CA ASP A 202 4.23 5.51 -3.62
C ASP A 202 3.15 4.48 -3.93
N VAL A 203 2.08 4.46 -3.12
CA VAL A 203 0.93 3.58 -3.32
C VAL A 203 0.24 3.86 -4.66
N GLU A 204 0.00 5.13 -4.98
CA GLU A 204 -0.60 5.52 -6.27
C GLU A 204 0.21 5.09 -7.48
N SER A 205 1.54 5.11 -7.35
CA SER A 205 2.42 4.81 -8.49
C SER A 205 2.52 3.33 -8.80
N CYS A 206 2.32 2.43 -7.83
CA CYS A 206 2.60 1.00 -8.04
C CYS A 206 1.48 0.05 -7.62
N CYS A 207 0.46 0.48 -6.85
CA CYS A 207 -0.57 -0.43 -6.33
C CYS A 207 -1.84 -0.44 -7.20
N ASP A 208 -2.50 -1.58 -7.24
CA ASP A 208 -3.82 -1.77 -7.88
C ASP A 208 -4.94 -1.58 -6.88
N GLN A 209 -4.69 -1.91 -5.61
CA GLN A 209 -5.64 -1.86 -4.52
C GLN A 209 -4.96 -1.27 -3.29
N VAL A 210 -5.74 -0.63 -2.43
CA VAL A 210 -5.24 -0.08 -1.17
C VAL A 210 -6.14 -0.48 -0.02
N ILE A 211 -5.54 -0.78 1.12
CA ILE A 211 -6.18 -0.86 2.42
C ILE A 211 -5.62 0.24 3.31
N VAL A 212 -6.49 1.05 3.88
CA VAL A 212 -6.12 2.15 4.80
C VAL A 212 -6.37 1.70 6.22
N LEU A 213 -5.34 1.74 7.06
CA LEU A 213 -5.44 1.48 8.48
C LEU A 213 -5.42 2.79 9.28
N LYS A 214 -6.30 2.87 10.28
CA LYS A 214 -6.35 3.95 11.28
C LYS A 214 -6.66 3.35 12.65
N ASP A 215 -5.85 3.68 13.65
CA ASP A 215 -6.04 3.27 15.05
C ASP A 215 -6.30 1.76 15.25
N GLY A 216 -5.65 0.93 14.44
CA GLY A 216 -5.79 -0.52 14.46
C GLY A 216 -7.05 -1.06 13.80
N ARG A 217 -7.76 -0.27 13.00
CA ARG A 217 -8.96 -0.65 12.24
C ARG A 217 -8.77 -0.42 10.75
N VAL A 218 -9.54 -1.14 9.94
CA VAL A 218 -9.67 -0.83 8.51
C VAL A 218 -10.57 0.40 8.38
N ALA A 219 -10.01 1.49 7.87
CA ALA A 219 -10.77 2.70 7.59
C ALA A 219 -11.44 2.63 6.21
N THR A 220 -10.74 2.08 5.20
CA THR A 220 -11.30 1.85 3.86
C THR A 220 -10.45 0.85 3.07
N ILE A 221 -11.08 0.21 2.09
CA ILE A 221 -10.42 -0.58 1.03
C ILE A 221 -10.89 -0.01 -0.29
N ALA A 222 -9.97 0.25 -1.22
CA ALA A 222 -10.30 0.82 -2.53
C ALA A 222 -9.52 0.14 -3.66
N ASP A 223 -10.19 -0.03 -4.79
CA ASP A 223 -9.58 -0.50 -6.05
C ASP A 223 -9.07 0.70 -6.85
N LEU A 224 -7.75 0.93 -6.82
CA LEU A 224 -7.10 2.02 -7.52
C LEU A 224 -7.07 1.80 -9.04
N ALA A 225 -7.11 0.55 -9.49
CA ALA A 225 -7.17 0.24 -10.92
C ALA A 225 -8.55 0.60 -11.50
N ALA A 226 -9.63 0.38 -10.75
CA ALA A 226 -10.98 0.82 -11.13
C ALA A 226 -11.08 2.35 -11.11
N GLU A 227 -10.54 3.00 -10.08
CA GLU A 227 -10.49 4.46 -9.98
C GLU A 227 -9.74 5.11 -11.14
N ARG A 228 -8.59 4.55 -11.56
CA ARG A 228 -7.83 5.06 -12.71
C ARG A 228 -8.57 4.89 -14.04
N ARG A 229 -9.43 3.86 -14.16
CA ARG A 229 -10.28 3.63 -15.34
C ARG A 229 -11.51 4.50 -15.34
N SER A 230 -11.94 5.00 -14.18
CA SER A 230 -13.03 5.96 -14.11
C SER A 230 -12.53 7.29 -14.72
N GLU A 231 -13.23 7.82 -15.71
CA GLU A 231 -12.91 9.10 -16.35
C GLU A 231 -13.19 10.31 -15.44
N ARG A 232 -13.27 10.09 -14.12
CA ARG A 232 -13.49 11.13 -13.12
C ARG A 232 -12.30 12.06 -13.05
N ARG A 233 -12.53 13.34 -13.01
CA ARG A 233 -11.49 14.37 -12.90
C ARG A 233 -11.40 14.82 -11.45
N PHE A 234 -10.20 14.75 -10.90
CA PHE A 234 -9.91 15.25 -9.56
C PHE A 234 -9.30 16.64 -9.70
N LEU A 235 -9.97 17.65 -9.17
CA LEU A 235 -9.56 19.05 -9.29
C LEU A 235 -9.36 19.64 -7.90
N GLU A 236 -8.36 20.50 -7.78
CA GLU A 236 -8.16 21.38 -6.63
C GLU A 236 -8.43 22.82 -7.08
N LEU A 237 -9.34 23.48 -6.38
CA LEU A 237 -9.79 24.85 -6.65
C LEU A 237 -9.38 25.74 -5.48
N GLU A 238 -8.78 26.90 -5.76
CA GLU A 238 -8.63 27.99 -4.81
C GLU A 238 -9.67 29.04 -5.16
N THR A 239 -10.53 29.38 -4.19
CA THR A 239 -11.68 30.27 -4.44
C THR A 239 -11.61 31.52 -3.57
N ARG A 240 -12.24 32.61 -4.04
CA ARG A 240 -12.42 33.85 -3.28
C ARG A 240 -13.81 34.41 -3.53
N GLY A 241 -14.41 35.05 -2.51
CA GLY A 241 -15.76 35.61 -2.62
C GLY A 241 -16.86 34.61 -2.37
N GLY A 242 -18.10 34.95 -2.70
CA GLY A 242 -19.30 34.17 -2.52
C GLY A 242 -19.77 34.05 -1.05
N GLU A 243 -21.01 33.61 -0.86
CA GLU A 243 -21.52 33.22 0.46
C GLU A 243 -20.87 31.91 0.91
N ASN A 244 -20.63 31.76 2.21
CA ASN A 244 -20.01 30.55 2.75
C ASN A 244 -20.83 29.31 2.41
N GLY A 245 -20.22 28.41 1.64
CA GLY A 245 -20.79 27.11 1.29
C GLY A 245 -21.80 27.09 0.11
N SER A 246 -22.12 28.22 -0.55
CA SER A 246 -23.03 28.20 -1.70
C SER A 246 -22.45 27.47 -2.90
N TYR A 247 -21.21 27.73 -3.25
CA TYR A 247 -20.53 27.12 -4.38
C TYR A 247 -20.29 25.63 -4.18
N PRO A 248 -19.76 25.14 -3.04
CA PRO A 248 -19.66 23.69 -2.77
C PRO A 248 -21.03 22.98 -2.90
N ARG A 249 -22.09 23.54 -2.35
CA ARG A 249 -23.44 22.95 -2.47
C ARG A 249 -23.93 22.87 -3.92
N ALA A 250 -23.67 23.91 -4.71
CA ALA A 250 -24.02 23.92 -6.13
C ALA A 250 -23.24 22.85 -6.92
N LEU A 251 -21.97 22.63 -6.59
CA LEU A 251 -21.18 21.54 -7.19
C LEU A 251 -21.70 20.16 -6.80
N VAL A 252 -22.10 19.97 -5.55
CA VAL A 252 -22.72 18.71 -5.09
C VAL A 252 -24.03 18.44 -5.83
N ALA A 253 -24.85 19.47 -6.08
CA ALA A 253 -26.09 19.34 -6.84
C ALA A 253 -25.88 18.88 -8.30
N LEU A 254 -24.66 19.08 -8.86
CA LEU A 254 -24.26 18.56 -10.18
C LEU A 254 -23.71 17.13 -10.13
N GLY A 255 -23.71 16.48 -8.97
CA GLY A 255 -23.12 15.16 -8.80
C GLY A 255 -21.60 15.18 -8.56
N CYS A 256 -21.00 16.34 -8.31
CA CYS A 256 -19.61 16.42 -7.87
C CYS A 256 -19.49 16.02 -6.39
N GLU A 257 -18.39 15.33 -6.05
CA GLU A 257 -18.03 15.14 -4.65
C GLU A 257 -17.09 16.29 -4.25
N VAL A 258 -17.37 16.96 -3.14
CA VAL A 258 -16.62 18.15 -2.71
C VAL A 258 -16.11 17.97 -1.29
N ALA A 259 -14.81 18.15 -1.08
CA ALA A 259 -14.17 18.28 0.23
C ALA A 259 -13.63 19.70 0.40
N GLU A 260 -14.07 20.36 1.46
CA GLU A 260 -13.59 21.70 1.83
C GLU A 260 -12.29 21.59 2.64
N LEU A 261 -11.27 22.33 2.22
CA LEU A 261 -10.00 22.44 2.91
C LEU A 261 -9.86 23.83 3.57
N ALA A 262 -8.89 23.95 4.46
CA ALA A 262 -8.53 25.26 5.01
C ALA A 262 -8.21 26.28 3.90
N ASN A 263 -8.37 27.56 4.18
CA ASN A 263 -8.05 28.68 3.27
C ASN A 263 -8.87 28.72 1.97
N ARG A 264 -10.15 28.35 2.01
CA ARG A 264 -11.07 28.38 0.85
C ARG A 264 -10.56 27.55 -0.36
N ARG A 265 -9.90 26.46 -0.09
CA ARG A 265 -9.53 25.44 -1.07
C ARG A 265 -10.59 24.35 -1.09
N LEU A 266 -10.93 23.89 -2.28
CA LEU A 266 -11.87 22.80 -2.49
C LEU A 266 -11.17 21.70 -3.26
N LYS A 267 -11.33 20.45 -2.83
CA LYS A 267 -11.06 19.28 -3.67
C LYS A 267 -12.38 18.80 -4.23
N VAL A 268 -12.44 18.68 -5.55
CA VAL A 268 -13.66 18.35 -6.27
C VAL A 268 -13.40 17.14 -7.17
N VAL A 269 -14.22 16.09 -6.99
CA VAL A 269 -14.31 14.98 -7.94
C VAL A 269 -15.42 15.30 -8.93
N VAL A 270 -15.05 15.48 -10.18
CA VAL A 270 -15.95 15.88 -11.25
C VAL A 270 -16.33 14.66 -12.08
N PRO A 271 -17.62 14.30 -12.19
CA PRO A 271 -18.07 13.20 -13.03
C PRO A 271 -17.82 13.50 -14.52
N PRO A 272 -17.71 12.47 -15.39
CA PRO A 272 -17.42 12.65 -16.82
C PRO A 272 -18.40 13.58 -17.55
N ALA A 273 -19.65 13.62 -17.08
CA ALA A 273 -20.73 14.45 -17.67
C ALA A 273 -20.59 15.95 -17.40
N VAL A 274 -19.74 16.36 -16.47
CA VAL A 274 -19.56 17.77 -16.08
C VAL A 274 -18.22 18.27 -16.63
N ASP A 275 -18.23 19.31 -17.43
CA ASP A 275 -17.02 19.94 -17.95
C ASP A 275 -16.46 21.03 -17.02
N VAL A 276 -15.22 21.42 -17.26
CA VAL A 276 -14.55 22.48 -16.47
C VAL A 276 -15.21 23.83 -16.65
N GLN A 277 -15.80 24.10 -17.83
CA GLN A 277 -16.49 25.37 -18.12
C GLN A 277 -17.72 25.51 -17.22
N THR A 278 -18.44 24.40 -16.96
CA THR A 278 -19.59 24.38 -16.04
C THR A 278 -19.18 24.80 -14.63
N LEU A 279 -17.99 24.38 -14.16
CA LEU A 279 -17.50 24.78 -12.83
C LEU A 279 -17.27 26.28 -12.74
N TYR A 280 -16.66 26.90 -13.77
CA TYR A 280 -16.47 28.36 -13.83
C TYR A 280 -17.78 29.11 -13.95
N ARG A 281 -18.74 28.63 -14.73
CA ARG A 281 -20.07 29.25 -14.89
C ARG A 281 -20.78 29.30 -13.53
N ILE A 282 -20.82 28.19 -12.80
CA ILE A 282 -21.48 28.15 -11.50
C ILE A 282 -20.73 29.01 -10.47
N ALA A 283 -19.41 29.07 -10.54
CA ALA A 283 -18.65 29.98 -9.69
C ALA A 283 -19.10 31.42 -9.89
N GLY A 284 -19.25 31.84 -11.16
CA GLY A 284 -19.77 33.18 -11.48
C GLY A 284 -21.21 33.41 -10.98
N GLU A 285 -22.11 32.43 -11.13
CA GLU A 285 -23.51 32.51 -10.64
C GLU A 285 -23.58 32.63 -9.10
N GLN A 286 -22.60 32.04 -8.39
CA GLN A 286 -22.50 32.11 -6.91
C GLN A 286 -21.61 33.24 -6.39
N GLY A 287 -21.16 34.16 -7.27
CA GLY A 287 -20.29 35.27 -6.89
C GLY A 287 -18.92 34.84 -6.40
N VAL A 288 -18.44 33.66 -6.84
CA VAL A 288 -17.16 33.07 -6.46
C VAL A 288 -16.14 33.28 -7.58
N GLU A 289 -14.98 33.80 -7.25
CA GLU A 289 -13.82 33.89 -8.12
C GLU A 289 -12.96 32.64 -7.95
N VAL A 290 -12.77 31.85 -9.01
CA VAL A 290 -11.81 30.74 -9.04
C VAL A 290 -10.44 31.28 -9.41
N ARG A 291 -9.53 31.37 -8.43
CA ARG A 291 -8.18 31.92 -8.59
C ARG A 291 -7.19 30.93 -9.16
N LYS A 292 -7.37 29.66 -8.81
CA LYS A 292 -6.53 28.57 -9.29
C LYS A 292 -7.38 27.33 -9.47
N LEU A 293 -7.18 26.66 -10.59
CA LEU A 293 -7.67 25.33 -10.87
C LEU A 293 -6.47 24.47 -11.26
N SER A 294 -6.23 23.42 -10.51
CA SER A 294 -5.19 22.44 -10.82
C SER A 294 -5.80 21.06 -10.84
N SER A 295 -5.32 20.21 -11.75
CA SER A 295 -5.65 18.79 -11.70
C SER A 295 -5.02 18.21 -10.46
N SER A 296 -5.85 17.69 -9.53
CA SER A 296 -5.37 16.87 -8.44
C SER A 296 -5.17 15.47 -8.99
N ARG A 297 -3.94 14.97 -8.93
CA ARG A 297 -3.61 13.64 -9.49
C ARG A 297 -4.10 12.47 -8.62
N SER A 298 -4.81 12.73 -7.51
CA SER A 298 -4.92 11.76 -6.43
C SER A 298 -6.35 11.53 -5.97
N SER A 299 -6.98 10.50 -6.57
CA SER A 299 -8.18 9.86 -6.01
C SER A 299 -7.87 9.32 -4.60
N LEU A 300 -6.68 8.78 -4.41
CA LEU A 300 -6.24 8.19 -3.15
C LEU A 300 -6.11 9.23 -2.02
N GLU A 301 -5.63 10.45 -2.33
CA GLU A 301 -5.54 11.51 -1.30
C GLU A 301 -6.94 11.90 -0.78
N HIS A 302 -7.92 11.95 -1.66
CA HIS A 302 -9.30 12.22 -1.27
C HIS A 302 -9.89 11.08 -0.43
N LEU A 303 -9.69 9.83 -0.84
CA LEU A 303 -10.09 8.64 -0.09
C LEU A 303 -9.41 8.59 1.29
N PHE A 304 -8.12 8.91 1.33
CA PHE A 304 -7.34 8.93 2.58
C PHE A 304 -7.86 10.02 3.54
N LEU A 305 -8.10 11.24 3.06
CA LEU A 305 -8.63 12.32 3.88
C LEU A 305 -10.00 11.95 4.45
N ARG A 306 -10.93 11.47 3.63
CA ARG A 306 -12.23 10.96 4.09
C ARG A 306 -12.08 9.86 5.15
N ALA A 307 -11.23 8.88 4.91
CA ALA A 307 -10.97 7.79 5.86
C ALA A 307 -10.40 8.31 7.19
N MET A 308 -9.62 9.41 7.14
CA MET A 308 -9.10 10.05 8.35
C MET A 308 -10.15 10.91 9.07
N GLU A 309 -11.13 11.47 8.38
CA GLU A 309 -12.23 12.27 8.98
C GLU A 309 -13.33 11.40 9.59
N THR A 310 -13.77 10.34 8.88
CA THR A 310 -14.91 9.49 9.28
C THR A 310 -14.62 8.52 10.42
N GLY A 311 -13.45 8.50 10.99
CA GLY A 311 -13.07 7.60 12.11
C GLY A 311 -13.72 7.91 13.48
N GLY A 312 -14.84 8.63 13.53
CA GLY A 312 -15.62 8.95 14.75
C GLY A 312 -16.97 8.24 14.85
N GLU A 313 -17.55 7.77 13.76
CA GLU A 313 -18.87 7.11 13.83
C GLU A 313 -18.91 5.91 12.90
N GLY A 314 -19.17 4.73 13.50
CA GLY A 314 -19.39 3.51 12.75
C GLY A 314 -20.69 3.61 11.95
N SER A 315 -20.60 3.54 10.63
CA SER A 315 -21.74 3.15 9.80
C SER A 315 -21.28 2.12 8.77
N VAL A 316 -21.68 0.89 9.04
CA VAL A 316 -21.78 -0.17 8.06
C VAL A 316 -22.95 0.18 7.17
N ASP A 317 -22.72 0.83 6.04
CA ASP A 317 -23.74 0.92 5.00
C ASP A 317 -23.72 -0.39 4.18
N ARG A 318 -24.68 -1.24 4.52
CA ARG A 318 -25.18 -2.32 3.68
C ARG A 318 -25.87 -1.69 2.48
N ALA A 319 -25.21 -1.59 1.36
CA ALA A 319 -25.88 -1.52 0.08
C ALA A 319 -26.04 -2.95 -0.41
N GLY A 320 -27.21 -3.50 -0.13
CA GLY A 320 -27.69 -4.75 -0.66
C GLY A 320 -28.29 -4.57 -2.05
N LEU A 321 -28.40 -5.70 -2.73
CA LEU A 321 -29.12 -6.09 -3.94
C LEU A 321 -28.43 -5.78 -5.25
#